data_c0740f577cca689fa922db36a975fd43
#
_entry.id   c0740f577cca689fa922db36a975fd43
#
_cell.length_a   1.000
_cell.length_b   1.000
_cell.length_c   1.000
_cell.angle_alpha   90.00
_cell.angle_beta   90.00
_cell.angle_gamma   90.00
#
_symmetry.space_group_name_H-M   'P 1'
#
loop_
_entity.id
_entity.type
_entity.pdbx_description
1 polymer ?
#
loop_
_entity_poly.entity_id
_entity_poly.type
_entity_poly.pdbx_seq_one_letter_code
_entity_poly.pdbx_strand_id
1 'polypeptide(L)'
;MRFDHPAVPVAIAAMLIDSIGFGIVLPVLPALIVELGRVDLADATRIGGYLLAIYAVTHFFAGPVIGSLSDRYGRRRVLLISLCCFGIDYAFMAFAPSLGWLFAGRAIAGIAGATYGPANAVIADVTPPEQRGRMFGLLGAAFGGGFILGPAIGGLLGDLGPRAPFVAAAALAFANAALILAVMPETLVPENRRPFDWRRANPVGAFVPLFHTGGAAALLIGALLWQIAHMVYPSTWTFYVSIALEWDSKAIGWSLAASGLSMMLAQVFLIGPTIKRFGEDRTVLIGLTAGVIVFALYAFAQQGWQLYALIAAGAVTGLVGPSINAILSTRVDAANQGALQGGLASLSSVAAIVGPLAMTQALAFGAERGHAGGAFLLASLLCAVTFAVFLLGVVRRRAVLA
;
A
#
# COMPACT_ATOMS: atom_id res chain seq x y z
N MET A 1 10.81 24.62 -10.41
CA MET A 1 10.32 24.70 -9.01
C MET A 1 11.49 25.08 -8.12
N ARG A 2 11.38 26.15 -7.34
CA ARG A 2 12.35 26.42 -6.27
C ARG A 2 11.81 25.78 -5.01
N PHE A 3 12.61 24.95 -4.36
CA PHE A 3 12.30 24.39 -3.04
C PHE A 3 12.98 25.28 -2.00
N ASP A 4 12.24 25.69 -0.99
CA ASP A 4 12.74 26.62 0.03
C ASP A 4 13.77 25.96 0.97
N HIS A 5 13.78 24.63 1.04
CA HIS A 5 14.72 23.87 1.87
C HIS A 5 15.30 22.66 1.12
N PRO A 6 16.62 22.39 1.21
CA PRO A 6 17.29 21.31 0.47
C PRO A 6 16.83 19.90 0.84
N ALA A 7 16.28 19.68 2.02
CA ALA A 7 15.76 18.37 2.43
C ALA A 7 14.53 17.92 1.61
N VAL A 8 13.72 18.86 1.08
CA VAL A 8 12.50 18.56 0.36
C VAL A 8 12.76 17.75 -0.91
N PRO A 9 13.59 18.22 -1.88
CA PRO A 9 13.87 17.45 -3.08
C PRO A 9 14.58 16.13 -2.78
N VAL A 10 15.41 16.06 -1.72
CA VAL A 10 16.07 14.82 -1.31
C VAL A 10 15.05 13.81 -0.79
N ALA A 11 14.09 14.24 0.05
CA ALA A 11 13.03 13.37 0.56
C ALA A 11 12.13 12.84 -0.59
N ILE A 12 11.80 13.67 -1.58
CA ILE A 12 11.02 13.29 -2.75
C ILE A 12 11.79 12.27 -3.60
N ALA A 13 13.09 12.52 -3.87
CA ALA A 13 13.94 11.60 -4.62
C ALA A 13 14.11 10.26 -3.88
N ALA A 14 14.32 10.31 -2.57
CA ALA A 14 14.45 9.12 -1.74
C ALA A 14 13.16 8.26 -1.76
N MET A 15 11.99 8.90 -1.70
CA MET A 15 10.71 8.21 -1.80
C MET A 15 10.50 7.57 -3.16
N LEU A 16 10.87 8.26 -4.25
CA LEU A 16 10.81 7.72 -5.60
C LEU A 16 11.68 6.46 -5.73
N ILE A 17 12.95 6.53 -5.28
CA ILE A 17 13.91 5.42 -5.34
C ILE A 17 13.43 4.24 -4.50
N ASP A 18 12.95 4.50 -3.29
CA ASP A 18 12.42 3.48 -2.38
C ASP A 18 11.21 2.74 -2.99
N SER A 19 10.29 3.51 -3.57
CA SER A 19 9.11 2.97 -4.25
C SER A 19 9.45 2.17 -5.52
N ILE A 20 10.47 2.59 -6.28
CA ILE A 20 11.01 1.80 -7.40
C ILE A 20 11.55 0.48 -6.86
N GLY A 21 12.37 0.49 -5.80
CA GLY A 21 12.94 -0.71 -5.18
C GLY A 21 11.87 -1.71 -4.72
N PHE A 22 10.81 -1.20 -4.11
CA PHE A 22 9.65 -2.03 -3.73
C PHE A 22 8.94 -2.62 -4.95
N GLY A 23 8.72 -1.82 -6.00
CA GLY A 23 8.02 -2.24 -7.21
C GLY A 23 8.79 -3.27 -8.04
N ILE A 24 10.13 -3.18 -8.07
CA ILE A 24 11.02 -4.06 -8.85
C ILE A 24 10.82 -5.53 -8.48
N VAL A 25 10.60 -5.85 -7.21
CA VAL A 25 10.54 -7.24 -6.74
C VAL A 25 9.19 -7.91 -7.00
N LEU A 26 8.12 -7.14 -7.22
CA LEU A 26 6.77 -7.68 -7.35
C LEU A 26 6.60 -8.69 -8.50
N PRO A 27 7.07 -8.44 -9.74
CA PRO A 27 6.83 -9.35 -10.87
C PRO A 27 7.50 -10.71 -10.73
N VAL A 28 8.59 -10.80 -9.96
CA VAL A 28 9.43 -12.01 -9.86
C VAL A 28 9.26 -12.79 -8.58
N LEU A 29 8.50 -12.26 -7.62
CA LEU A 29 8.28 -12.92 -6.33
C LEU A 29 7.68 -14.33 -6.46
N PRO A 30 6.67 -14.59 -7.32
CA PRO A 30 6.15 -15.94 -7.51
C PRO A 30 7.23 -16.93 -7.96
N ALA A 31 8.03 -16.56 -8.96
CA ALA A 31 9.08 -17.41 -9.51
C ALA A 31 10.17 -17.73 -8.44
N LEU A 32 10.56 -16.76 -7.62
CA LEU A 32 11.52 -16.97 -6.54
C LEU A 32 10.98 -17.93 -5.47
N ILE A 33 9.69 -17.82 -5.11
CA ILE A 33 9.08 -18.71 -4.11
C ILE A 33 9.00 -20.15 -4.65
N VAL A 34 8.61 -20.33 -5.93
CA VAL A 34 8.59 -21.63 -6.58
C VAL A 34 9.98 -22.25 -6.62
N GLU A 35 11.03 -21.48 -6.99
CA GLU A 35 12.41 -21.93 -7.02
C GLU A 35 12.90 -22.42 -5.65
N LEU A 36 12.71 -21.60 -4.62
CA LEU A 36 13.22 -21.89 -3.26
C LEU A 36 12.40 -22.95 -2.52
N GLY A 37 11.08 -22.92 -2.72
CA GLY A 37 10.16 -23.83 -2.05
C GLY A 37 10.03 -25.18 -2.74
N ARG A 38 10.38 -25.27 -4.02
CA ARG A 38 10.11 -26.43 -4.91
C ARG A 38 8.64 -26.84 -4.85
N VAL A 39 7.76 -25.85 -4.87
CA VAL A 39 6.31 -25.97 -4.76
C VAL A 39 5.63 -25.50 -6.04
N ASP A 40 4.38 -25.84 -6.21
CA ASP A 40 3.57 -25.31 -7.31
C ASP A 40 3.16 -23.84 -7.07
N LEU A 41 2.50 -23.22 -8.06
CA LEU A 41 2.08 -21.82 -7.97
C LEU A 41 0.95 -21.60 -6.95
N ALA A 42 0.12 -22.60 -6.65
CA ALA A 42 -0.93 -22.47 -5.63
C ALA A 42 -0.33 -22.38 -4.23
N ASP A 43 0.61 -23.27 -3.92
CA ASP A 43 1.36 -23.22 -2.66
C ASP A 43 2.28 -21.98 -2.58
N ALA A 44 2.92 -21.61 -3.68
CA ALA A 44 3.70 -20.37 -3.76
C ALA A 44 2.83 -19.14 -3.45
N THR A 45 1.56 -19.14 -3.88
CA THR A 45 0.59 -18.09 -3.56
C THR A 45 0.33 -18.00 -2.05
N ARG A 46 0.12 -19.14 -1.38
CA ARG A 46 -0.06 -19.17 0.08
C ARG A 46 1.16 -18.65 0.82
N ILE A 47 2.36 -19.08 0.41
CA ILE A 47 3.63 -18.63 0.96
C ILE A 47 3.80 -17.12 0.76
N GLY A 48 3.46 -16.61 -0.42
CA GLY A 48 3.46 -15.18 -0.72
C GLY A 48 2.56 -14.39 0.22
N GLY A 49 1.35 -14.91 0.51
CA GLY A 49 0.45 -14.33 1.51
C GLY A 49 1.05 -14.28 2.91
N TYR A 50 1.72 -15.35 3.35
CA TYR A 50 2.40 -15.37 4.66
C TYR A 50 3.59 -14.40 4.71
N LEU A 51 4.36 -14.25 3.63
CA LEU A 51 5.45 -13.27 3.53
C LEU A 51 4.95 -11.83 3.64
N LEU A 52 3.82 -11.51 3.02
CA LEU A 52 3.18 -10.21 3.15
C LEU A 52 2.62 -9.98 4.56
N ALA A 53 2.01 -11.01 5.14
CA ALA A 53 1.43 -10.93 6.48
C ALA A 53 2.51 -10.72 7.56
N ILE A 54 3.64 -11.44 7.52
CA ILE A 54 4.72 -11.26 8.50
C ILE A 54 5.32 -9.86 8.43
N TYR A 55 5.52 -9.33 7.21
CA TYR A 55 5.92 -7.94 7.02
C TYR A 55 4.90 -6.97 7.65
N ALA A 56 3.61 -7.14 7.35
CA ALA A 56 2.56 -6.25 7.84
C ALA A 56 2.40 -6.33 9.36
N VAL A 57 2.48 -7.52 9.95
CA VAL A 57 2.43 -7.72 11.41
C VAL A 57 3.60 -7.02 12.10
N THR A 58 4.81 -7.28 11.65
CA THR A 58 6.00 -6.65 12.25
C THR A 58 5.99 -5.15 12.05
N HIS A 59 5.55 -4.66 10.89
CA HIS A 59 5.41 -3.23 10.60
C HIS A 59 4.34 -2.55 11.48
N PHE A 60 3.20 -3.22 11.72
CA PHE A 60 2.13 -2.71 12.58
C PHE A 60 2.63 -2.39 13.99
N PHE A 61 3.41 -3.27 14.57
CA PHE A 61 3.97 -3.05 15.91
C PHE A 61 5.17 -2.11 15.91
N ALA A 62 6.02 -2.18 14.89
CA ALA A 62 7.23 -1.39 14.82
C ALA A 62 7.02 0.05 14.32
N GLY A 63 6.04 0.29 13.46
CA GLY A 63 5.79 1.60 12.85
C GLY A 63 5.68 2.76 13.85
N PRO A 64 4.82 2.69 14.89
CA PRO A 64 4.73 3.73 15.91
C PRO A 64 6.01 3.89 16.73
N VAL A 65 6.74 2.78 16.96
CA VAL A 65 8.05 2.80 17.65
C VAL A 65 9.06 3.57 16.82
N ILE A 66 9.16 3.29 15.52
CA ILE A 66 10.07 3.98 14.59
C ILE A 66 9.71 5.45 14.46
N GLY A 67 8.42 5.79 14.41
CA GLY A 67 7.96 7.18 14.44
C GLY A 67 8.45 7.90 15.70
N SER A 68 8.28 7.31 16.87
CA SER A 68 8.76 7.86 18.14
C SER A 68 10.29 7.94 18.23
N LEU A 69 11.02 6.97 17.67
CA LEU A 69 12.48 7.02 17.54
C LEU A 69 12.92 8.14 16.61
N SER A 70 12.18 8.39 15.53
CA SER A 70 12.43 9.50 14.61
C SER A 70 12.24 10.87 15.30
N ASP A 71 11.26 10.99 16.19
CA ASP A 71 11.04 12.20 17.01
C ASP A 71 12.16 12.42 18.03
N ARG A 72 12.81 11.36 18.49
CA ARG A 72 13.89 11.44 19.50
C ARG A 72 15.27 11.63 18.88
N TYR A 73 15.62 10.82 17.87
CA TYR A 73 16.99 10.74 17.34
C TYR A 73 17.20 11.55 16.07
N GLY A 74 16.13 12.09 15.48
CA GLY A 74 16.15 12.84 14.24
C GLY A 74 15.69 12.05 13.03
N ARG A 75 15.21 12.77 12.03
CA ARG A 75 14.60 12.20 10.80
C ARG A 75 15.62 11.48 9.94
N ARG A 76 16.76 12.15 9.71
CA ARG A 76 17.84 11.64 8.85
C ARG A 76 18.36 10.29 9.29
N ARG A 77 18.62 10.13 10.61
CA ARG A 77 19.17 8.88 11.16
C ARG A 77 18.23 7.71 10.99
N VAL A 78 16.95 7.93 11.27
CA VAL A 78 15.94 6.87 11.18
C VAL A 78 15.69 6.49 9.73
N LEU A 79 15.59 7.46 8.80
CA LEU A 79 15.50 7.17 7.36
C LEU A 79 16.69 6.36 6.86
N LEU A 80 17.91 6.72 7.26
CA LEU A 80 19.12 6.00 6.87
C LEU A 80 19.09 4.54 7.33
N ILE A 81 18.75 4.30 8.60
CA ILE A 81 18.64 2.95 9.16
C ILE A 81 17.56 2.16 8.41
N SER A 82 16.39 2.73 8.18
CA SER A 82 15.29 2.07 7.45
C SER A 82 15.70 1.66 6.04
N LEU A 83 16.37 2.54 5.29
CA LEU A 83 16.86 2.24 3.94
C LEU A 83 17.95 1.16 3.93
N CYS A 84 18.86 1.18 4.90
CA CYS A 84 19.85 0.11 5.07
C CYS A 84 19.17 -1.24 5.36
N CYS A 85 18.13 -1.25 6.20
CA CYS A 85 17.38 -2.48 6.50
C CYS A 85 16.64 -3.01 5.27
N PHE A 86 16.06 -2.14 4.43
CA PHE A 86 15.51 -2.56 3.13
C PHE A 86 16.58 -3.13 2.20
N GLY A 87 17.75 -2.49 2.13
CA GLY A 87 18.87 -3.02 1.35
C GLY A 87 19.30 -4.42 1.81
N ILE A 88 19.35 -4.64 3.13
CA ILE A 88 19.66 -5.94 3.73
C ILE A 88 18.57 -6.97 3.42
N ASP A 89 17.28 -6.59 3.54
CA ASP A 89 16.17 -7.47 3.20
C ASP A 89 16.19 -7.90 1.74
N TYR A 90 16.38 -6.98 0.81
CA TYR A 90 16.47 -7.32 -0.62
C TYR A 90 17.71 -8.19 -0.91
N ALA A 91 18.84 -7.95 -0.23
CA ALA A 91 19.99 -8.83 -0.33
C ALA A 91 19.69 -10.22 0.22
N PHE A 92 18.98 -10.34 1.34
CA PHE A 92 18.51 -11.64 1.86
C PHE A 92 17.64 -12.37 0.85
N MET A 93 16.72 -11.67 0.19
CA MET A 93 15.88 -12.25 -0.85
C MET A 93 16.70 -12.65 -2.09
N ALA A 94 17.67 -11.83 -2.52
CA ALA A 94 18.54 -12.14 -3.67
C ALA A 94 19.40 -13.39 -3.46
N PHE A 95 19.96 -13.56 -2.26
CA PHE A 95 20.90 -14.63 -1.94
C PHE A 95 20.30 -15.72 -1.04
N ALA A 96 18.97 -15.71 -0.85
CA ALA A 96 18.27 -16.68 -0.02
C ALA A 96 18.57 -18.13 -0.46
N PRO A 97 19.04 -19.02 0.41
CA PRO A 97 19.19 -20.44 0.13
C PRO A 97 17.89 -21.23 0.41
N SER A 98 16.92 -20.63 1.11
CA SER A 98 15.65 -21.27 1.48
C SER A 98 14.55 -20.24 1.78
N LEU A 99 13.31 -20.69 1.83
CA LEU A 99 12.16 -19.86 2.20
C LEU A 99 12.30 -19.20 3.57
N GLY A 100 12.93 -19.86 4.54
CA GLY A 100 13.15 -19.28 5.87
C GLY A 100 13.91 -17.96 5.85
N TRP A 101 14.84 -17.77 4.91
CA TRP A 101 15.54 -16.51 4.72
C TRP A 101 14.64 -15.40 4.18
N LEU A 102 13.66 -15.74 3.31
CA LEU A 102 12.66 -14.77 2.85
C LEU A 102 11.79 -14.28 4.03
N PHE A 103 11.36 -15.21 4.89
CA PHE A 103 10.58 -14.85 6.09
C PHE A 103 11.38 -13.97 7.06
N ALA A 104 12.67 -14.30 7.29
CA ALA A 104 13.55 -13.49 8.14
C ALA A 104 13.73 -12.07 7.55
N GLY A 105 14.00 -11.97 6.26
CA GLY A 105 14.12 -10.69 5.56
C GLY A 105 12.83 -9.87 5.68
N ARG A 106 11.68 -10.45 5.37
CA ARG A 106 10.38 -9.77 5.49
C ARG A 106 10.07 -9.30 6.91
N ALA A 107 10.44 -10.08 7.93
CA ALA A 107 10.29 -9.67 9.33
C ALA A 107 11.19 -8.48 9.67
N ILE A 108 12.46 -8.50 9.24
CA ILE A 108 13.42 -7.40 9.43
C ILE A 108 12.92 -6.12 8.72
N ALA A 109 12.50 -6.27 7.46
CA ALA A 109 11.96 -5.15 6.70
C ALA A 109 10.72 -4.55 7.36
N GLY A 110 9.82 -5.37 7.90
CA GLY A 110 8.64 -4.88 8.62
C GLY A 110 9.01 -4.15 9.91
N ILE A 111 10.02 -4.64 10.65
CA ILE A 111 10.49 -3.97 11.89
C ILE A 111 11.15 -2.62 11.59
N ALA A 112 11.95 -2.53 10.54
CA ALA A 112 12.80 -1.36 10.32
C ALA A 112 12.38 -0.51 9.09
N GLY A 113 11.49 -1.01 8.25
CA GLY A 113 11.16 -0.46 6.94
C GLY A 113 10.14 0.69 6.92
N ALA A 114 10.06 1.52 7.94
CA ALA A 114 9.13 2.64 7.98
C ALA A 114 9.73 3.90 7.36
N THR A 115 9.91 3.96 6.03
CA THR A 115 10.45 5.16 5.35
C THR A 115 9.41 6.25 5.13
N TYR A 116 8.16 5.88 4.85
CA TYR A 116 7.09 6.82 4.51
C TYR A 116 6.76 7.81 5.63
N GLY A 117 6.68 7.35 6.87
CA GLY A 117 6.40 8.20 8.03
C GLY A 117 7.46 9.28 8.26
N PRO A 118 8.73 8.92 8.43
CA PRO A 118 9.83 9.87 8.54
C PRO A 118 9.98 10.82 7.35
N ALA A 119 9.73 10.37 6.10
CA ALA A 119 9.78 11.24 4.93
C ALA A 119 8.68 12.31 4.97
N ASN A 120 7.46 11.95 5.36
CA ASN A 120 6.39 12.93 5.61
C ASN A 120 6.77 13.91 6.75
N ALA A 121 7.40 13.42 7.82
CA ALA A 121 7.84 14.25 8.91
C ALA A 121 8.92 15.26 8.47
N VAL A 122 9.87 14.86 7.63
CA VAL A 122 10.84 15.79 7.00
C VAL A 122 10.12 16.94 6.29
N ILE A 123 9.13 16.61 5.44
CA ILE A 123 8.34 17.62 4.74
C ILE A 123 7.63 18.56 5.74
N ALA A 124 7.02 17.99 6.78
CA ALA A 124 6.30 18.77 7.79
C ALA A 124 7.21 19.68 8.60
N ASP A 125 8.44 19.25 8.90
CA ASP A 125 9.41 20.00 9.72
C ASP A 125 9.91 21.27 8.99
N VAL A 126 10.07 21.22 7.66
CA VAL A 126 10.73 22.28 6.87
C VAL A 126 9.80 23.05 5.93
N THR A 127 8.50 22.70 5.89
CA THR A 127 7.54 23.34 4.97
C THR A 127 6.50 24.14 5.75
N PRO A 128 6.27 25.41 5.38
CA PRO A 128 5.20 26.23 5.94
C PRO A 128 3.83 25.54 5.78
N PRO A 129 2.91 25.70 6.77
CA PRO A 129 1.60 25.03 6.78
C PRO A 129 0.82 25.16 5.47
N GLU A 130 0.87 26.34 4.82
CA GLU A 130 0.13 26.67 3.60
C GLU A 130 0.63 25.85 2.38
N GLN A 131 1.89 25.42 2.40
CA GLN A 131 2.53 24.68 1.32
C GLN A 131 2.59 23.17 1.56
N ARG A 132 2.33 22.70 2.79
CA ARG A 132 2.45 21.27 3.18
C ARG A 132 1.62 20.36 2.29
N GLY A 133 0.38 20.74 1.98
CA GLY A 133 -0.49 19.93 1.12
C GLY A 133 0.11 19.67 -0.26
N ARG A 134 0.74 20.70 -0.85
CA ARG A 134 1.44 20.57 -2.14
C ARG A 134 2.66 19.66 -2.04
N MET A 135 3.45 19.78 -0.98
CA MET A 135 4.67 18.98 -0.80
C MET A 135 4.33 17.51 -0.51
N PHE A 136 3.33 17.24 0.31
CA PHE A 136 2.80 15.88 0.50
C PHE A 136 2.25 15.28 -0.80
N GLY A 137 1.58 16.09 -1.62
CA GLY A 137 1.15 15.69 -2.97
C GLY A 137 2.32 15.28 -3.86
N LEU A 138 3.44 16.03 -3.85
CA LEU A 138 4.65 15.66 -4.59
C LEU A 138 5.31 14.39 -4.07
N LEU A 139 5.33 14.19 -2.74
CA LEU A 139 5.85 12.96 -2.14
C LEU A 139 4.99 11.74 -2.54
N GLY A 140 3.67 11.89 -2.54
CA GLY A 140 2.73 10.88 -3.03
C GLY A 140 2.89 10.61 -4.52
N ALA A 141 3.11 11.64 -5.33
CA ALA A 141 3.37 11.49 -6.76
C ALA A 141 4.70 10.77 -7.03
N ALA A 142 5.75 11.02 -6.23
CA ALA A 142 7.01 10.29 -6.30
C ALA A 142 6.82 8.81 -5.96
N PHE A 143 6.07 8.50 -4.90
CA PHE A 143 5.70 7.14 -4.55
C PHE A 143 4.95 6.44 -5.68
N GLY A 144 3.90 7.07 -6.22
CA GLY A 144 3.12 6.53 -7.35
C GLY A 144 3.95 6.34 -8.62
N GLY A 145 4.83 7.31 -8.94
CA GLY A 145 5.75 7.20 -10.07
C GLY A 145 6.72 6.03 -9.94
N GLY A 146 7.27 5.82 -8.75
CA GLY A 146 8.12 4.67 -8.45
C GLY A 146 7.37 3.35 -8.56
N PHE A 147 6.13 3.32 -8.11
CA PHE A 147 5.26 2.14 -8.22
C PHE A 147 4.84 1.80 -9.66
N ILE A 148 4.94 2.75 -10.59
CA ILE A 148 4.78 2.50 -12.04
C ILE A 148 6.09 1.99 -12.64
N LEU A 149 7.20 2.68 -12.35
CA LEU A 149 8.50 2.37 -12.94
C LEU A 149 9.10 1.06 -12.41
N GLY A 150 8.93 0.81 -11.10
CA GLY A 150 9.49 -0.36 -10.42
C GLY A 150 9.10 -1.68 -11.08
N PRO A 151 7.82 -2.01 -11.19
CA PRO A 151 7.39 -3.27 -11.81
C PRO A 151 7.82 -3.40 -13.27
N ALA A 152 7.82 -2.31 -14.05
CA ALA A 152 8.29 -2.34 -15.42
C ALA A 152 9.79 -2.71 -15.51
N ILE A 153 10.62 -2.08 -14.66
CA ILE A 153 12.05 -2.41 -14.55
C ILE A 153 12.24 -3.84 -14.03
N GLY A 154 11.48 -4.23 -13.00
CA GLY A 154 11.54 -5.55 -12.40
C GLY A 154 11.16 -6.67 -13.38
N GLY A 155 10.14 -6.44 -14.20
CA GLY A 155 9.76 -7.36 -15.26
C GLY A 155 10.85 -7.56 -16.30
N LEU A 156 11.51 -6.46 -16.73
CA LEU A 156 12.64 -6.54 -17.66
C LEU A 156 13.87 -7.24 -17.05
N LEU A 157 14.17 -6.96 -15.78
CA LEU A 157 15.27 -7.63 -15.08
C LEU A 157 14.98 -9.11 -14.77
N GLY A 158 13.70 -9.48 -14.73
CA GLY A 158 13.26 -10.88 -14.55
C GLY A 158 13.73 -11.82 -15.66
N ASP A 159 13.98 -11.29 -16.87
CA ASP A 159 14.55 -12.05 -17.99
C ASP A 159 15.99 -12.53 -17.70
N LEU A 160 16.70 -11.86 -16.76
CA LEU A 160 18.04 -12.27 -16.28
C LEU A 160 17.98 -13.31 -15.16
N GLY A 161 16.79 -13.69 -14.74
CA GLY A 161 16.50 -14.63 -13.67
C GLY A 161 15.76 -14.01 -12.48
N PRO A 162 15.09 -14.84 -11.65
CA PRO A 162 14.20 -14.34 -10.59
C PRO A 162 14.93 -13.60 -9.46
N ARG A 163 16.25 -13.71 -9.35
CA ARG A 163 17.09 -13.06 -8.32
C ARG A 163 17.61 -11.70 -8.75
N ALA A 164 17.77 -11.43 -10.05
CA ALA A 164 18.33 -10.19 -10.57
C ALA A 164 17.56 -8.93 -10.11
N PRO A 165 16.21 -8.90 -10.10
CA PRO A 165 15.45 -7.78 -9.57
C PRO A 165 15.74 -7.48 -8.10
N PHE A 166 15.95 -8.49 -7.26
CA PHE A 166 16.27 -8.30 -5.84
C PHE A 166 17.66 -7.71 -5.65
N VAL A 167 18.66 -8.11 -6.46
CA VAL A 167 20.00 -7.50 -6.44
C VAL A 167 19.91 -6.03 -6.83
N ALA A 168 19.13 -5.70 -7.87
CA ALA A 168 18.93 -4.32 -8.28
C ALA A 168 18.20 -3.49 -7.20
N ALA A 169 17.18 -4.05 -6.55
CA ALA A 169 16.48 -3.40 -5.44
C ALA A 169 17.40 -3.16 -4.24
N ALA A 170 18.26 -4.12 -3.88
CA ALA A 170 19.25 -3.96 -2.83
C ALA A 170 20.25 -2.83 -3.17
N ALA A 171 20.78 -2.82 -4.39
CA ALA A 171 21.68 -1.77 -4.85
C ALA A 171 21.01 -0.38 -4.81
N LEU A 172 19.76 -0.27 -5.25
CA LEU A 172 18.98 0.97 -5.18
C LEU A 172 18.74 1.42 -3.73
N ALA A 173 18.41 0.52 -2.83
CA ALA A 173 18.18 0.85 -1.42
C ALA A 173 19.47 1.36 -0.76
N PHE A 174 20.63 0.72 -1.00
CA PHE A 174 21.91 1.21 -0.50
C PHE A 174 22.35 2.52 -1.17
N ALA A 175 22.09 2.70 -2.47
CA ALA A 175 22.35 3.97 -3.16
C ALA A 175 21.48 5.10 -2.59
N ASN A 176 20.20 4.81 -2.27
CA ASN A 176 19.31 5.74 -1.59
C ASN A 176 19.79 6.09 -0.18
N ALA A 177 20.26 5.09 0.59
CA ALA A 177 20.88 5.33 1.89
C ALA A 177 22.12 6.22 1.76
N ALA A 178 22.97 6.00 0.77
CA ALA A 178 24.14 6.82 0.48
C ALA A 178 23.75 8.26 0.11
N LEU A 179 22.69 8.43 -0.68
CA LEU A 179 22.11 9.76 -1.02
C LEU A 179 21.69 10.50 0.26
N ILE A 180 20.91 9.86 1.13
CA ILE A 180 20.50 10.44 2.42
C ILE A 180 21.73 10.80 3.27
N LEU A 181 22.71 9.91 3.32
CA LEU A 181 23.95 10.14 4.09
C LEU A 181 24.75 11.33 3.57
N ALA A 182 24.84 11.50 2.25
CA ALA A 182 25.66 12.53 1.64
C ALA A 182 25.00 13.92 1.61
N VAL A 183 23.67 13.97 1.36
CA VAL A 183 23.01 15.24 0.95
C VAL A 183 21.92 15.68 1.92
N MET A 184 21.28 14.77 2.66
CA MET A 184 20.13 15.14 3.48
C MET A 184 20.57 15.79 4.80
N PRO A 185 20.20 17.06 5.08
CA PRO A 185 20.41 17.65 6.39
C PRO A 185 19.44 17.06 7.43
N GLU A 186 19.79 17.11 8.70
CA GLU A 186 18.84 16.84 9.77
C GLU A 186 17.81 17.97 9.84
N THR A 187 16.53 17.61 9.83
CA THR A 187 15.42 18.59 9.81
C THR A 187 14.80 18.83 11.17
N LEU A 188 14.94 17.85 12.08
CA LEU A 188 14.43 17.98 13.45
C LEU A 188 15.45 18.68 14.33
N VAL A 189 15.23 19.96 14.61
CA VAL A 189 16.07 20.74 15.52
C VAL A 189 16.05 20.15 16.94
N PRO A 190 17.16 20.22 17.69
CA PRO A 190 17.27 19.60 19.02
C PRO A 190 16.16 19.98 20.00
N GLU A 191 15.70 21.23 19.94
CA GLU A 191 14.66 21.80 20.80
C GLU A 191 13.29 21.15 20.59
N ASN A 192 13.02 20.64 19.38
CA ASN A 192 11.77 19.98 18.99
C ASN A 192 11.81 18.47 19.21
N ARG A 193 12.95 17.92 19.64
CA ARG A 193 13.08 16.50 19.94
C ARG A 193 12.27 16.12 21.16
N ARG A 194 11.56 15.00 21.07
CA ARG A 194 10.73 14.49 22.15
C ARG A 194 11.35 13.22 22.75
N PRO A 195 11.27 13.03 24.08
CA PRO A 195 11.66 11.76 24.68
C PRO A 195 10.78 10.63 24.13
N PHE A 196 11.38 9.43 24.03
CA PHE A 196 10.62 8.24 23.63
C PHE A 196 9.55 7.91 24.68
N ASP A 197 8.31 7.65 24.20
CA ASP A 197 7.18 7.33 25.07
C ASP A 197 6.44 6.08 24.52
N TRP A 198 6.49 5.00 25.29
CA TRP A 198 5.80 3.74 24.95
C TRP A 198 4.28 3.89 24.83
N ARG A 199 3.66 4.83 25.52
CA ARG A 199 2.20 5.06 25.44
C ARG A 199 1.80 5.61 24.08
N ARG A 200 2.65 6.43 23.48
CA ARG A 200 2.46 6.98 22.12
C ARG A 200 2.83 5.96 21.04
N ALA A 201 3.75 5.05 21.33
CA ALA A 201 4.18 3.98 20.45
C ALA A 201 3.22 2.75 20.48
N ASN A 202 1.99 2.91 20.97
CA ASN A 202 1.00 1.85 21.06
C ASN A 202 0.06 1.85 19.85
N PRO A 203 0.19 0.87 18.91
CA PRO A 203 -0.65 0.82 17.72
C PRO A 203 -2.12 0.49 18.04
N VAL A 204 -2.38 -0.23 19.13
CA VAL A 204 -3.73 -0.63 19.55
C VAL A 204 -4.48 0.59 20.13
N GLY A 205 -3.78 1.48 20.82
CA GLY A 205 -4.37 2.72 21.38
C GLY A 205 -4.96 3.65 20.32
N ALA A 206 -4.48 3.56 19.08
CA ALA A 206 -4.99 4.36 17.96
C ALA A 206 -6.42 3.98 17.53
N PHE A 207 -6.93 2.80 17.91
CA PHE A 207 -8.32 2.40 17.65
C PHE A 207 -9.32 3.03 18.61
N VAL A 208 -8.90 3.35 19.84
CA VAL A 208 -9.80 3.82 20.91
C VAL A 208 -10.65 5.02 20.48
N PRO A 209 -10.10 6.09 19.84
CA PRO A 209 -10.89 7.23 19.40
C PRO A 209 -11.97 6.89 18.37
N LEU A 210 -11.77 5.85 17.55
CA LEU A 210 -12.73 5.44 16.52
C LEU A 210 -14.05 4.94 17.12
N PHE A 211 -14.00 4.29 18.28
CA PHE A 211 -15.20 3.77 18.95
C PHE A 211 -16.05 4.89 19.61
N HIS A 212 -15.47 6.07 19.80
CA HIS A 212 -16.17 7.22 20.38
C HIS A 212 -16.82 8.13 19.32
N THR A 213 -16.60 7.87 18.02
CA THR A 213 -17.28 8.58 16.92
C THR A 213 -18.70 8.03 16.76
N GLY A 214 -19.65 8.65 17.46
CA GLY A 214 -21.07 8.23 17.43
C GLY A 214 -21.61 8.07 16.01
N GLY A 215 -22.19 6.90 15.69
CA GLY A 215 -22.80 6.60 14.38
C GLY A 215 -21.82 6.33 13.22
N ALA A 216 -20.50 6.33 13.43
CA ALA A 216 -19.50 6.07 12.38
C ALA A 216 -19.16 4.59 12.22
N ALA A 217 -19.63 3.70 13.09
CA ALA A 217 -19.25 2.27 13.09
C ALA A 217 -19.49 1.59 11.73
N ALA A 218 -20.62 1.83 11.08
CA ALA A 218 -20.92 1.27 9.76
C ALA A 218 -19.94 1.75 8.69
N LEU A 219 -19.52 3.03 8.75
CA LEU A 219 -18.53 3.57 7.81
C LEU A 219 -17.14 3.01 8.05
N LEU A 220 -16.76 2.82 9.31
CA LEU A 220 -15.47 2.24 9.68
C LEU A 220 -15.39 0.76 9.28
N ILE A 221 -16.48 0.01 9.50
CA ILE A 221 -16.60 -1.37 9.01
C ILE A 221 -16.53 -1.40 7.47
N GLY A 222 -17.28 -0.52 6.80
CA GLY A 222 -17.23 -0.39 5.34
C GLY A 222 -15.82 -0.04 4.84
N ALA A 223 -15.12 0.89 5.50
CA ALA A 223 -13.74 1.23 5.18
C ALA A 223 -12.80 0.04 5.34
N LEU A 224 -12.94 -0.75 6.40
CA LEU A 224 -12.12 -1.95 6.63
C LEU A 224 -12.38 -3.01 5.56
N LEU A 225 -13.65 -3.33 5.30
CA LEU A 225 -14.01 -4.34 4.29
C LEU A 225 -13.54 -3.93 2.89
N TRP A 226 -13.71 -2.65 2.53
CA TRP A 226 -13.17 -2.09 1.29
C TRP A 226 -11.65 -2.24 1.20
N GLN A 227 -10.92 -1.90 2.26
CA GLN A 227 -9.46 -2.01 2.27
C GLN A 227 -9.01 -3.47 2.15
N ILE A 228 -9.70 -4.42 2.83
CA ILE A 228 -9.44 -5.85 2.68
C ILE A 228 -9.70 -6.29 1.24
N ALA A 229 -10.83 -5.89 0.63
CA ALA A 229 -11.14 -6.22 -0.77
C ALA A 229 -10.06 -5.68 -1.72
N HIS A 230 -9.58 -4.46 -1.49
CA HIS A 230 -8.58 -3.81 -2.34
C HIS A 230 -7.19 -4.45 -2.22
N MET A 231 -6.91 -5.20 -1.15
CA MET A 231 -5.68 -5.99 -1.01
C MET A 231 -5.58 -7.11 -2.06
N VAL A 232 -6.65 -7.44 -2.81
CA VAL A 232 -6.57 -8.41 -3.91
C VAL A 232 -5.49 -8.06 -4.92
N TYR A 233 -5.32 -6.78 -5.30
CA TYR A 233 -4.30 -6.38 -6.25
C TYR A 233 -2.87 -6.58 -5.74
N PRO A 234 -2.44 -5.96 -4.64
CA PRO A 234 -1.04 -6.06 -4.21
C PRO A 234 -0.66 -7.45 -3.71
N SER A 235 -1.62 -8.28 -3.29
CA SER A 235 -1.30 -9.59 -2.73
C SER A 235 -1.43 -10.76 -3.71
N THR A 236 -2.26 -10.65 -4.75
CA THR A 236 -2.55 -11.80 -5.62
C THR A 236 -2.29 -11.56 -7.08
N TRP A 237 -2.16 -10.31 -7.55
CA TRP A 237 -2.08 -10.02 -8.97
C TRP A 237 -1.02 -10.83 -9.70
N THR A 238 0.21 -10.83 -9.20
CA THR A 238 1.33 -11.53 -9.83
C THR A 238 1.11 -13.03 -9.91
N PHE A 239 0.60 -13.64 -8.84
CA PHE A 239 0.26 -15.07 -8.80
C PHE A 239 -0.93 -15.39 -9.71
N TYR A 240 -1.97 -14.57 -9.66
CA TYR A 240 -3.17 -14.74 -10.48
C TYR A 240 -2.85 -14.79 -11.98
N VAL A 241 -2.12 -13.81 -12.49
CA VAL A 241 -1.80 -13.77 -13.93
C VAL A 241 -0.78 -14.82 -14.32
N SER A 242 0.09 -15.26 -13.41
CA SER A 242 0.97 -16.41 -13.64
C SER A 242 0.19 -17.73 -13.74
N ILE A 243 -0.85 -17.91 -12.92
CA ILE A 243 -1.69 -19.13 -12.93
C ILE A 243 -2.70 -19.12 -14.09
N ALA A 244 -3.41 -17.98 -14.26
CA ALA A 244 -4.55 -17.91 -15.18
C ALA A 244 -4.14 -17.72 -16.66
N LEU A 245 -3.02 -17.06 -16.91
CA LEU A 245 -2.58 -16.65 -18.25
C LEU A 245 -1.13 -17.02 -18.55
N GLU A 246 -0.45 -17.72 -17.65
CA GLU A 246 0.96 -18.14 -17.80
C GLU A 246 1.90 -16.96 -18.14
N TRP A 247 1.60 -15.76 -17.61
CA TRP A 247 2.39 -14.58 -17.88
C TRP A 247 3.77 -14.66 -17.27
N ASP A 248 4.76 -14.26 -18.06
CA ASP A 248 6.14 -14.06 -17.62
C ASP A 248 6.30 -12.77 -16.78
N SER A 249 7.45 -12.61 -16.18
CA SER A 249 7.78 -11.44 -15.33
C SER A 249 7.63 -10.11 -16.08
N LYS A 250 7.90 -10.09 -17.39
CA LYS A 250 7.80 -8.91 -18.24
C LYS A 250 6.35 -8.49 -18.46
N ALA A 251 5.46 -9.44 -18.82
CA ALA A 251 4.03 -9.17 -18.98
C ALA A 251 3.40 -8.72 -17.65
N ILE A 252 3.79 -9.35 -16.53
CA ILE A 252 3.39 -8.95 -15.17
C ILE A 252 3.84 -7.51 -14.88
N GLY A 253 5.11 -7.19 -15.14
CA GLY A 253 5.67 -5.86 -14.92
C GLY A 253 4.90 -4.76 -15.67
N TRP A 254 4.61 -4.97 -16.95
CA TRP A 254 3.84 -4.02 -17.75
C TRP A 254 2.39 -3.86 -17.28
N SER A 255 1.74 -4.93 -16.84
CA SER A 255 0.38 -4.86 -16.30
C SER A 255 0.30 -4.09 -14.99
N LEU A 256 1.29 -4.25 -14.11
CA LEU A 256 1.40 -3.47 -12.88
C LEU A 256 1.68 -1.98 -13.16
N ALA A 257 2.55 -1.70 -14.13
CA ALA A 257 2.79 -0.33 -14.58
C ALA A 257 1.52 0.33 -15.17
N ALA A 258 0.76 -0.41 -15.98
CA ALA A 258 -0.53 0.02 -16.51
C ALA A 258 -1.55 0.28 -15.38
N SER A 259 -1.60 -0.59 -14.36
CA SER A 259 -2.45 -0.40 -13.17
C SER A 259 -2.08 0.87 -12.42
N GLY A 260 -0.80 1.11 -12.16
CA GLY A 260 -0.31 2.32 -11.50
C GLY A 260 -0.66 3.59 -12.30
N LEU A 261 -0.46 3.56 -13.61
CA LEU A 261 -0.81 4.67 -14.50
C LEU A 261 -2.31 4.95 -14.49
N SER A 262 -3.14 3.91 -14.63
CA SER A 262 -4.60 4.04 -14.59
C SER A 262 -5.08 4.63 -13.26
N MET A 263 -4.51 4.19 -12.14
CA MET A 263 -4.82 4.71 -10.81
C MET A 263 -4.42 6.18 -10.66
N MET A 264 -3.23 6.56 -11.16
CA MET A 264 -2.76 7.95 -11.16
C MET A 264 -3.68 8.85 -11.99
N LEU A 265 -4.08 8.42 -13.20
CA LEU A 265 -5.00 9.16 -14.05
C LEU A 265 -6.38 9.32 -13.38
N ALA A 266 -6.90 8.28 -12.75
CA ALA A 266 -8.15 8.35 -12.01
C ALA A 266 -8.08 9.33 -10.83
N GLN A 267 -6.98 9.33 -10.07
CA GLN A 267 -6.79 10.28 -8.97
C GLN A 267 -6.78 11.74 -9.45
N VAL A 268 -6.11 12.02 -10.56
CA VAL A 268 -5.97 13.39 -11.08
C VAL A 268 -7.26 13.86 -11.77
N PHE A 269 -7.87 13.01 -12.60
CA PHE A 269 -8.92 13.45 -13.52
C PHE A 269 -10.34 12.99 -13.13
N LEU A 270 -10.47 11.98 -12.26
CA LEU A 270 -11.77 11.36 -11.99
C LEU A 270 -12.32 11.74 -10.60
N ILE A 271 -11.50 11.74 -9.56
CA ILE A 271 -11.97 11.90 -8.17
C ILE A 271 -12.65 13.27 -7.98
N GLY A 272 -11.95 14.36 -8.27
CA GLY A 272 -12.44 15.72 -8.05
C GLY A 272 -13.72 16.03 -8.81
N PRO A 273 -13.79 15.84 -10.13
CA PRO A 273 -15.02 16.07 -10.91
C PRO A 273 -16.20 15.21 -10.47
N THR A 274 -15.95 13.94 -10.11
CA THR A 274 -17.01 13.02 -9.67
C THR A 274 -17.62 13.48 -8.35
N ILE A 275 -16.78 13.82 -7.36
CA ILE A 275 -17.26 14.34 -6.07
C ILE A 275 -18.04 15.65 -6.25
N LYS A 276 -17.54 16.58 -7.08
CA LYS A 276 -18.24 17.85 -7.37
C LYS A 276 -19.60 17.64 -7.99
N ARG A 277 -19.76 16.65 -8.88
CA ARG A 277 -21.00 16.41 -9.61
C ARG A 277 -22.02 15.59 -8.83
N PHE A 278 -21.59 14.57 -8.09
CA PHE A 278 -22.48 13.58 -7.49
C PHE A 278 -22.50 13.64 -5.95
N GLY A 279 -21.56 14.35 -5.35
CA GLY A 279 -21.31 14.33 -3.90
C GLY A 279 -20.59 13.07 -3.42
N GLU A 280 -20.14 13.09 -2.19
CA GLU A 280 -19.27 12.03 -1.61
C GLU A 280 -20.01 10.69 -1.48
N ASP A 281 -21.26 10.69 -0.96
CA ASP A 281 -22.04 9.47 -0.75
C ASP A 281 -22.27 8.69 -2.06
N ARG A 282 -22.68 9.39 -3.13
CA ARG A 282 -22.90 8.75 -4.44
C ARG A 282 -21.60 8.31 -5.08
N THR A 283 -20.52 9.06 -4.87
CA THR A 283 -19.17 8.71 -5.38
C THR A 283 -18.68 7.40 -4.77
N VAL A 284 -18.90 7.17 -3.46
CA VAL A 284 -18.62 5.88 -2.82
C VAL A 284 -19.43 4.76 -3.46
N LEU A 285 -20.72 4.95 -3.67
CA LEU A 285 -21.58 3.93 -4.29
C LEU A 285 -21.17 3.61 -5.73
N ILE A 286 -20.79 4.61 -6.53
CA ILE A 286 -20.25 4.41 -7.89
C ILE A 286 -18.99 3.57 -7.85
N GLY A 287 -18.03 3.91 -6.99
CA GLY A 287 -16.77 3.17 -6.86
C GLY A 287 -16.98 1.73 -6.37
N LEU A 288 -17.87 1.51 -5.40
CA LEU A 288 -18.21 0.17 -4.90
C LEU A 288 -18.93 -0.68 -5.96
N THR A 289 -19.87 -0.08 -6.72
CA THR A 289 -20.53 -0.77 -7.84
C THR A 289 -19.52 -1.18 -8.89
N ALA A 290 -18.60 -0.28 -9.26
CA ALA A 290 -17.51 -0.62 -10.15
C ALA A 290 -16.64 -1.75 -9.58
N GLY A 291 -16.36 -1.75 -8.28
CA GLY A 291 -15.62 -2.82 -7.59
C GLY A 291 -16.31 -4.17 -7.71
N VAL A 292 -17.61 -4.24 -7.43
CA VAL A 292 -18.40 -5.48 -7.57
C VAL A 292 -18.29 -6.03 -8.99
N ILE A 293 -18.51 -5.18 -9.99
CA ILE A 293 -18.54 -5.61 -11.40
C ILE A 293 -17.13 -5.98 -11.88
N VAL A 294 -16.16 -5.10 -11.68
CA VAL A 294 -14.81 -5.29 -12.23
C VAL A 294 -14.11 -6.47 -11.57
N PHE A 295 -14.22 -6.63 -10.24
CA PHE A 295 -13.64 -7.80 -9.57
C PHE A 295 -14.34 -9.10 -10.01
N ALA A 296 -15.65 -9.10 -10.19
CA ALA A 296 -16.33 -10.27 -10.75
C ALA A 296 -15.83 -10.60 -12.16
N LEU A 297 -15.66 -9.60 -13.02
CA LEU A 297 -15.16 -9.80 -14.38
C LEU A 297 -13.71 -10.28 -14.42
N TYR A 298 -12.84 -9.81 -13.51
CA TYR A 298 -11.49 -10.36 -13.39
C TYR A 298 -11.49 -11.86 -13.12
N ALA A 299 -12.43 -12.35 -12.33
CA ALA A 299 -12.48 -13.77 -11.99
C ALA A 299 -12.70 -14.68 -13.20
N PHE A 300 -13.26 -14.15 -14.28
CA PHE A 300 -13.58 -14.90 -15.51
C PHE A 300 -12.76 -14.48 -16.74
N ALA A 301 -11.78 -13.58 -16.55
CA ALA A 301 -10.94 -13.13 -17.66
C ALA A 301 -9.99 -14.26 -18.12
N GLN A 302 -9.97 -14.53 -19.42
CA GLN A 302 -9.19 -15.59 -20.05
C GLN A 302 -8.14 -15.07 -21.04
N GLN A 303 -8.17 -13.77 -21.34
CA GLN A 303 -7.31 -13.16 -22.33
C GLN A 303 -6.65 -11.90 -21.80
N GLY A 304 -5.39 -11.66 -22.18
CA GLY A 304 -4.60 -10.54 -21.68
C GLY A 304 -5.24 -9.17 -21.95
N TRP A 305 -5.85 -8.96 -23.12
CA TRP A 305 -6.51 -7.69 -23.43
C TRP A 305 -7.70 -7.39 -22.51
N GLN A 306 -8.42 -8.43 -22.04
CA GLN A 306 -9.51 -8.27 -21.08
C GLN A 306 -8.97 -7.70 -19.76
N LEU A 307 -7.80 -8.20 -19.30
CA LEU A 307 -7.17 -7.68 -18.07
C LEU A 307 -6.78 -6.20 -18.22
N TYR A 308 -6.21 -5.78 -19.35
CA TYR A 308 -5.88 -4.37 -19.57
C TYR A 308 -7.14 -3.49 -19.62
N ALA A 309 -8.21 -3.94 -20.25
CA ALA A 309 -9.50 -3.25 -20.24
C ALA A 309 -10.07 -3.13 -18.82
N LEU A 310 -9.97 -4.20 -18.03
CA LEU A 310 -10.42 -4.22 -16.63
C LEU A 310 -9.52 -3.39 -15.71
N ILE A 311 -8.21 -3.28 -15.99
CA ILE A 311 -7.29 -2.37 -15.30
C ILE A 311 -7.77 -0.92 -15.48
N ALA A 312 -8.09 -0.52 -16.71
CA ALA A 312 -8.59 0.82 -17.00
C ALA A 312 -9.95 1.08 -16.33
N ALA A 313 -10.90 0.14 -16.42
CA ALA A 313 -12.21 0.24 -15.77
C ALA A 313 -12.10 0.21 -14.24
N GLY A 314 -11.18 -0.60 -13.71
CA GLY A 314 -10.93 -0.78 -12.29
C GLY A 314 -10.41 0.47 -11.59
N ALA A 315 -9.81 1.41 -12.33
CA ALA A 315 -9.36 2.68 -11.78
C ALA A 315 -10.49 3.49 -11.12
N VAL A 316 -11.75 3.27 -11.54
CA VAL A 316 -12.96 3.85 -10.92
C VAL A 316 -13.12 3.43 -9.46
N THR A 317 -12.62 2.25 -9.08
CA THR A 317 -12.65 1.78 -7.68
C THR A 317 -11.86 2.69 -6.75
N GLY A 318 -10.85 3.40 -7.27
CA GLY A 318 -10.06 4.38 -6.53
C GLY A 318 -10.85 5.58 -5.97
N LEU A 319 -12.09 5.77 -6.39
CA LEU A 319 -13.00 6.78 -5.84
C LEU A 319 -13.41 6.50 -4.37
N VAL A 320 -13.43 5.23 -3.95
CA VAL A 320 -14.01 4.82 -2.66
C VAL A 320 -13.21 5.36 -1.47
N GLY A 321 -11.92 5.12 -1.42
CA GLY A 321 -11.06 5.48 -0.28
C GLY A 321 -11.09 6.97 0.06
N PRO A 322 -10.75 7.87 -0.89
CA PRO A 322 -10.80 9.32 -0.65
C PRO A 322 -12.19 9.82 -0.24
N SER A 323 -13.26 9.28 -0.85
CA SER A 323 -14.63 9.70 -0.52
C SER A 323 -15.07 9.25 0.87
N ILE A 324 -14.75 8.02 1.30
CA ILE A 324 -15.01 7.57 2.67
C ILE A 324 -14.24 8.43 3.67
N ASN A 325 -12.96 8.73 3.38
CA ASN A 325 -12.13 9.58 4.24
C ASN A 325 -12.72 10.99 4.36
N ALA A 326 -13.18 11.58 3.26
CA ALA A 326 -13.87 12.88 3.26
C ALA A 326 -15.14 12.85 4.13
N ILE A 327 -15.99 11.83 3.97
CA ILE A 327 -17.21 11.67 4.78
C ILE A 327 -16.88 11.52 6.28
N LEU A 328 -15.86 10.75 6.63
CA LEU A 328 -15.45 10.56 8.03
C LEU A 328 -14.87 11.84 8.61
N SER A 329 -14.08 12.59 7.83
CA SER A 329 -13.48 13.84 8.27
C SER A 329 -14.51 14.95 8.59
N THR A 330 -15.66 14.97 7.90
CA THR A 330 -16.74 15.91 8.20
C THR A 330 -17.52 15.59 9.49
N ARG A 331 -17.30 14.41 10.09
CA ARG A 331 -17.98 13.96 11.32
C ARG A 331 -17.19 14.15 12.57
N VAL A 332 -15.98 14.64 12.45
CA VAL A 332 -15.04 14.79 13.57
C VAL A 332 -14.58 16.25 13.65
N ASP A 333 -14.59 16.82 14.85
CA ASP A 333 -14.12 18.16 15.09
C ASP A 333 -12.64 18.32 14.71
N ALA A 334 -12.22 19.53 14.40
CA ALA A 334 -10.84 19.85 14.00
C ALA A 334 -9.79 19.33 15.02
N ALA A 335 -10.10 19.38 16.32
CA ALA A 335 -9.22 18.88 17.38
C ALA A 335 -9.01 17.36 17.34
N ASN A 336 -9.96 16.59 16.79
CA ASN A 336 -9.94 15.12 16.74
C ASN A 336 -9.55 14.55 15.37
N GLN A 337 -9.26 15.39 14.37
CA GLN A 337 -8.86 14.95 13.01
C GLN A 337 -7.61 14.06 13.04
N GLY A 338 -6.62 14.41 13.86
CA GLY A 338 -5.41 13.59 14.01
C GLY A 338 -5.72 12.19 14.56
N ALA A 339 -6.62 12.08 15.52
CA ALA A 339 -7.07 10.81 16.09
C ALA A 339 -7.81 9.95 15.04
N LEU A 340 -8.67 10.57 14.21
CA LEU A 340 -9.34 9.91 13.10
C LEU A 340 -8.33 9.34 12.09
N GLN A 341 -7.36 10.15 11.64
CA GLN A 341 -6.35 9.71 10.69
C GLN A 341 -5.47 8.58 11.26
N GLY A 342 -5.10 8.66 12.53
CA GLY A 342 -4.39 7.60 13.24
C GLY A 342 -5.20 6.29 13.28
N GLY A 343 -6.48 6.38 13.56
CA GLY A 343 -7.40 5.25 13.57
C GLY A 343 -7.59 4.62 12.18
N LEU A 344 -7.73 5.43 11.13
CA LEU A 344 -7.81 4.95 9.75
C LEU A 344 -6.52 4.27 9.31
N ALA A 345 -5.36 4.80 9.71
CA ALA A 345 -4.07 4.14 9.47
C ALA A 345 -3.98 2.78 10.17
N SER A 346 -4.52 2.67 11.39
CA SER A 346 -4.59 1.39 12.11
C SER A 346 -5.53 0.39 11.43
N LEU A 347 -6.69 0.84 10.90
CA LEU A 347 -7.57 -0.01 10.07
C LEU A 347 -6.86 -0.49 8.80
N SER A 348 -6.10 0.38 8.14
CA SER A 348 -5.30 0.03 6.97
C SER A 348 -4.25 -1.03 7.30
N SER A 349 -3.63 -0.96 8.48
CA SER A 349 -2.67 -1.95 8.93
C SER A 349 -3.33 -3.31 9.19
N VAL A 350 -4.53 -3.33 9.78
CA VAL A 350 -5.31 -4.58 9.92
C VAL A 350 -5.65 -5.17 8.56
N ALA A 351 -6.08 -4.34 7.60
CA ALA A 351 -6.36 -4.79 6.25
C ALA A 351 -5.11 -5.33 5.55
N ALA A 352 -3.93 -4.74 5.80
CA ALA A 352 -2.66 -5.21 5.26
C ALA A 352 -2.20 -6.56 5.87
N ILE A 353 -2.68 -6.93 7.06
CA ILE A 353 -2.42 -8.24 7.67
C ILE A 353 -3.43 -9.28 7.18
N VAL A 354 -4.73 -8.97 7.30
CA VAL A 354 -5.83 -9.92 7.02
C VAL A 354 -6.04 -10.09 5.51
N GLY A 355 -5.94 -9.00 4.75
CA GLY A 355 -6.22 -8.98 3.31
C GLY A 355 -5.36 -9.95 2.50
N PRO A 356 -4.02 -9.88 2.57
CA PRO A 356 -3.16 -10.81 1.86
C PRO A 356 -3.45 -12.27 2.22
N LEU A 357 -3.64 -12.58 3.52
CA LEU A 357 -3.97 -13.94 3.95
C LEU A 357 -5.27 -14.42 3.33
N ALA A 358 -6.34 -13.64 3.42
CA ALA A 358 -7.64 -14.01 2.88
C ALA A 358 -7.60 -14.16 1.35
N MET A 359 -6.99 -13.21 0.65
CA MET A 359 -6.97 -13.17 -0.81
C MET A 359 -6.10 -14.26 -1.39
N THR A 360 -4.90 -14.51 -0.84
CA THR A 360 -4.01 -15.56 -1.34
C THR A 360 -4.55 -16.95 -1.07
N GLN A 361 -5.21 -17.18 0.08
CA GLN A 361 -5.89 -18.45 0.34
C GLN A 361 -7.06 -18.68 -0.63
N ALA A 362 -7.85 -17.64 -0.91
CA ALA A 362 -8.96 -17.72 -1.86
C ALA A 362 -8.45 -17.98 -3.29
N LEU A 363 -7.33 -17.38 -3.69
CA LEU A 363 -6.71 -17.65 -4.99
C LEU A 363 -6.21 -19.08 -5.08
N ALA A 364 -5.43 -19.54 -4.11
CA ALA A 364 -4.87 -20.88 -4.09
C ALA A 364 -5.97 -21.96 -4.07
N PHE A 365 -6.98 -21.78 -3.23
CA PHE A 365 -8.14 -22.68 -3.16
C PHE A 365 -8.89 -22.78 -4.50
N GLY A 366 -9.05 -21.65 -5.20
CA GLY A 366 -9.65 -21.62 -6.53
C GLY A 366 -8.76 -22.30 -7.57
N ALA A 367 -7.46 -22.01 -7.57
CA ALA A 367 -6.50 -22.57 -8.51
C ALA A 367 -6.44 -24.10 -8.44
N GLU A 368 -6.44 -24.70 -7.24
CA GLU A 368 -6.51 -26.16 -7.03
C GLU A 368 -7.77 -26.81 -7.65
N ARG A 369 -8.83 -26.02 -7.88
CA ARG A 369 -10.09 -26.44 -8.49
C ARG A 369 -10.23 -26.03 -9.95
N GLY A 370 -9.13 -25.57 -10.56
CA GLY A 370 -9.11 -25.14 -11.96
C GLY A 370 -9.71 -23.76 -12.21
N HIS A 371 -9.92 -22.94 -11.17
CA HIS A 371 -10.48 -21.60 -11.30
C HIS A 371 -9.69 -20.56 -10.49
N ALA A 372 -8.71 -19.93 -11.12
CA ALA A 372 -7.83 -18.95 -10.46
C ALA A 372 -8.53 -17.64 -10.02
N GLY A 373 -9.82 -17.44 -10.34
CA GLY A 373 -10.57 -16.22 -10.02
C GLY A 373 -11.04 -16.08 -8.55
N GLY A 374 -10.76 -17.06 -7.67
CA GLY A 374 -11.32 -17.11 -6.30
C GLY A 374 -11.09 -15.86 -5.47
N ALA A 375 -9.89 -15.28 -5.54
CA ALA A 375 -9.58 -14.03 -4.81
C ALA A 375 -10.41 -12.84 -5.30
N PHE A 376 -10.61 -12.73 -6.60
CA PHE A 376 -11.40 -11.64 -7.18
C PHE A 376 -12.89 -11.80 -6.89
N LEU A 377 -13.42 -13.04 -6.83
CA LEU A 377 -14.79 -13.31 -6.37
C LEU A 377 -14.96 -12.90 -4.89
N LEU A 378 -14.00 -13.21 -4.03
CA LEU A 378 -14.01 -12.76 -2.63
C LEU A 378 -13.98 -11.23 -2.55
N ALA A 379 -13.13 -10.56 -3.33
CA ALA A 379 -13.06 -9.10 -3.37
C ALA A 379 -14.38 -8.48 -3.85
N SER A 380 -15.00 -9.06 -4.89
CA SER A 380 -16.32 -8.65 -5.38
C SER A 380 -17.40 -8.78 -4.29
N LEU A 381 -17.43 -9.91 -3.58
CA LEU A 381 -18.35 -10.13 -2.47
C LEU A 381 -18.16 -9.11 -1.34
N LEU A 382 -16.91 -8.84 -0.95
CA LEU A 382 -16.61 -7.83 0.07
C LEU A 382 -17.04 -6.43 -0.37
N CYS A 383 -16.87 -6.08 -1.65
CA CYS A 383 -17.39 -4.82 -2.20
C CYS A 383 -18.92 -4.76 -2.15
N ALA A 384 -19.62 -5.86 -2.45
CA ALA A 384 -21.08 -5.93 -2.36
C ALA A 384 -21.57 -5.80 -0.91
N VAL A 385 -20.90 -6.46 0.05
CA VAL A 385 -21.18 -6.30 1.48
C VAL A 385 -20.92 -4.86 1.93
N THR A 386 -19.81 -4.26 1.51
CA THR A 386 -19.47 -2.86 1.80
C THR A 386 -20.55 -1.93 1.23
N PHE A 387 -21.02 -2.16 0.01
CA PHE A 387 -22.09 -1.40 -0.61
C PHE A 387 -23.39 -1.46 0.22
N ALA A 388 -23.79 -2.66 0.66
CA ALA A 388 -24.98 -2.84 1.48
C ALA A 388 -24.85 -2.14 2.85
N VAL A 389 -23.70 -2.31 3.53
CA VAL A 389 -23.42 -1.65 4.82
C VAL A 389 -23.44 -0.13 4.68
N PHE A 390 -22.83 0.40 3.62
CA PHE A 390 -22.80 1.83 3.35
C PHE A 390 -24.18 2.38 3.04
N LEU A 391 -24.96 1.70 2.19
CA LEU A 391 -26.32 2.11 1.82
C LEU A 391 -27.25 2.15 3.05
N LEU A 392 -27.20 1.13 3.91
CA LEU A 392 -27.95 1.09 5.17
C LEU A 392 -27.53 2.24 6.12
N GLY A 393 -26.24 2.56 6.17
CA GLY A 393 -25.73 3.69 6.94
C GLY A 393 -26.23 5.05 6.43
N VAL A 394 -26.29 5.22 5.11
CA VAL A 394 -26.81 6.46 4.48
C VAL A 394 -28.33 6.59 4.69
N VAL A 395 -29.09 5.50 4.51
CA VAL A 395 -30.57 5.50 4.69
C VAL A 395 -30.93 5.83 6.14
N ARG A 396 -30.28 5.18 7.12
CA ARG A 396 -30.51 5.48 8.54
C ARG A 396 -30.22 6.93 8.89
N ARG A 397 -29.20 7.51 8.30
CA ARG A 397 -28.84 8.92 8.52
C ARG A 397 -29.93 9.87 8.03
N ARG A 398 -30.50 9.61 6.85
CA ARG A 398 -31.61 10.45 6.32
C ARG A 398 -32.86 10.35 7.18
N ALA A 399 -33.13 9.15 7.71
CA ALA A 399 -34.32 8.94 8.58
C ALA A 399 -34.17 9.60 9.97
N VAL A 400 -32.96 9.87 10.44
CA VAL A 400 -32.70 10.57 11.72
C VAL A 400 -32.72 12.10 11.55
N LEU A 401 -32.46 12.60 10.33
CA LEU A 401 -32.43 14.05 10.03
C LEU A 401 -33.76 14.57 9.47
N ALA A 402 -34.68 13.66 9.10
CA ALA A 402 -36.07 13.96 8.72
C ALA A 402 -37.00 13.83 9.91
#